data_2976e965bb75c02d57cf71aacd5a261a
#
_entry.id   2976e965bb75c02d57cf71aacd5a261a
#
_cell.length_a   1.000
_cell.length_b   1.000
_cell.length_c   1.000
_cell.angle_alpha   90.00
_cell.angle_beta   90.00
_cell.angle_gamma   90.00
#
_symmetry.space_group_name_H-M   'P 1'
#
loop_
_entity.id
_entity.type
_entity.pdbx_description
1 polymer ?
#
loop_
_entity_poly.entity_id
_entity_poly.type
_entity_poly.pdbx_seq_one_letter_code
_entity_poly.pdbx_strand_id
1 'polypeptide(L)'
;MKINLINLPSPDLAEPWTNFPLGLGYVAAAIERRGYKIGIEDMCNDLQSPKQEADIFGLSVTTPQLQFAKKLAAQIKSIYPQSLVVAGGPHALVGKEDFLSDPNFDSVVVEEGEFSFYELIRHYELYGEVEQVYWNPSIRLLDDIPFPARHLFINYKNNAVRTHQLLKEDYVRGGQTTIIASRGCPYRCSFCAPHPRKVRYRSPENVIAELRHIIDRYDILQFKWQDDTFTLNRKWVLELCAMIKKQLPKTYHRAHTRVNVFDEQMAEAMKEAGFKLLCFGIESFSQRILDINTKAITVDQVEGSLQLAKKYGFKTVGFLIFGMPGETAESVAETKAGVLRNKKYLDYLNLATMVPLPATPVWENPDRFNCEIVERDISRYWIVNHEISDDILVKTKGVSIKAMQRLKRDMYKFMVEEGYSRPEWKN
;
A
#
# COMPACT_ATOMS: atom_id res chain seq x y z
N MET A 1 -12.72 -27.96 -11.11
CA MET A 1 -11.72 -26.93 -11.49
C MET A 1 -10.86 -26.59 -10.28
N LYS A 2 -9.54 -26.55 -10.46
CA LYS A 2 -8.56 -26.17 -9.45
C LYS A 2 -8.08 -24.74 -9.73
N ILE A 3 -8.06 -23.90 -8.72
CA ILE A 3 -7.64 -22.50 -8.83
C ILE A 3 -6.49 -22.28 -7.86
N ASN A 4 -5.40 -21.65 -8.31
CA ASN A 4 -4.25 -21.33 -7.50
C ASN A 4 -3.92 -19.85 -7.62
N LEU A 5 -3.94 -19.14 -6.50
CA LEU A 5 -3.53 -17.72 -6.44
C LEU A 5 -2.11 -17.61 -5.93
N ILE A 6 -1.34 -16.70 -6.52
CA ILE A 6 0.08 -16.54 -6.21
C ILE A 6 0.37 -15.14 -5.70
N ASN A 7 0.97 -15.07 -4.52
CA ASN A 7 1.56 -13.86 -3.97
C ASN A 7 3.03 -13.79 -4.39
N LEU A 8 3.37 -12.82 -5.23
CA LEU A 8 4.70 -12.69 -5.84
C LEU A 8 5.72 -12.05 -4.88
N PRO A 9 7.03 -12.25 -5.12
CA PRO A 9 8.07 -11.53 -4.42
C PRO A 9 7.93 -10.02 -4.58
N SER A 10 8.19 -9.27 -3.49
CA SER A 10 8.17 -7.80 -3.48
C SER A 10 9.59 -7.26 -3.31
N PRO A 11 10.31 -6.97 -4.41
CA PRO A 11 11.72 -6.58 -4.37
C PRO A 11 11.95 -5.19 -3.77
N ASP A 12 10.88 -4.40 -3.68
CA ASP A 12 10.85 -3.06 -3.09
C ASP A 12 10.69 -3.05 -1.57
N LEU A 13 10.47 -4.22 -0.96
CA LEU A 13 10.27 -4.37 0.48
C LEU A 13 11.41 -5.17 1.11
N ALA A 14 12.07 -4.61 2.11
CA ALA A 14 13.08 -5.33 2.90
C ALA A 14 12.48 -6.56 3.61
N GLU A 15 11.24 -6.44 4.06
CA GLU A 15 10.52 -7.46 4.83
C GLU A 15 9.11 -7.70 4.24
N PRO A 16 9.01 -8.42 3.10
CA PRO A 16 7.74 -8.54 2.35
C PRO A 16 6.62 -9.21 3.14
N TRP A 17 6.94 -10.11 4.08
CA TRP A 17 5.94 -10.80 4.93
C TRP A 17 5.26 -9.90 5.97
N THR A 18 5.73 -8.66 6.19
CA THR A 18 5.18 -7.74 7.19
C THR A 18 3.79 -7.21 6.84
N ASN A 19 3.40 -7.33 5.59
CA ASN A 19 2.08 -6.93 5.12
C ASN A 19 1.34 -8.14 4.58
N PHE A 20 0.25 -8.52 5.24
CA PHE A 20 -0.63 -9.54 4.69
C PHE A 20 -1.22 -9.04 3.35
N PRO A 21 -1.19 -9.85 2.26
CA PRO A 21 -1.68 -9.43 0.94
C PRO A 21 -3.21 -9.43 0.91
N LEU A 22 -3.82 -8.37 1.45
CA LEU A 22 -5.27 -8.24 1.63
C LEU A 22 -6.06 -8.46 0.34
N GLY A 23 -5.63 -7.88 -0.78
CA GLY A 23 -6.30 -8.01 -2.06
C GLY A 23 -6.45 -9.48 -2.49
N LEU A 24 -5.34 -10.23 -2.42
CA LEU A 24 -5.34 -11.65 -2.74
C LEU A 24 -6.21 -12.46 -1.76
N GLY A 25 -6.14 -12.13 -0.48
CA GLY A 25 -6.97 -12.73 0.56
C GLY A 25 -8.48 -12.50 0.35
N TYR A 26 -8.88 -11.29 -0.09
CA TYR A 26 -10.27 -10.98 -0.41
C TYR A 26 -10.77 -11.72 -1.65
N VAL A 27 -9.98 -11.76 -2.73
CA VAL A 27 -10.33 -12.53 -3.93
C VAL A 27 -10.50 -14.00 -3.58
N ALA A 28 -9.55 -14.58 -2.84
CA ALA A 28 -9.64 -15.98 -2.41
C ALA A 28 -10.93 -16.25 -1.62
N ALA A 29 -11.24 -15.42 -0.63
CA ALA A 29 -12.45 -15.58 0.19
C ALA A 29 -13.74 -15.45 -0.63
N ALA A 30 -13.75 -14.53 -1.61
CA ALA A 30 -14.92 -14.35 -2.49
C ALA A 30 -15.17 -15.57 -3.38
N ILE A 31 -14.13 -16.25 -3.83
CA ILE A 31 -14.21 -17.46 -4.65
C ILE A 31 -14.56 -18.68 -3.78
N GLU A 32 -13.94 -18.82 -2.61
CA GLU A 32 -14.26 -19.87 -1.62
C GLU A 32 -15.74 -19.85 -1.20
N ARG A 33 -16.28 -18.66 -0.91
CA ARG A 33 -17.70 -18.44 -0.55
C ARG A 33 -18.66 -18.93 -1.64
N ARG A 34 -18.21 -18.99 -2.90
CA ARG A 34 -18.99 -19.49 -4.05
C ARG A 34 -18.81 -20.99 -4.31
N GLY A 35 -18.10 -21.69 -3.41
CA GLY A 35 -17.96 -23.15 -3.45
C GLY A 35 -16.76 -23.66 -4.25
N TYR A 36 -15.88 -22.79 -4.74
CA TYR A 36 -14.68 -23.23 -5.44
C TYR A 36 -13.56 -23.59 -4.46
N LYS A 37 -12.83 -24.66 -4.80
CA LYS A 37 -11.61 -25.01 -4.09
C LYS A 37 -10.45 -24.17 -4.62
N ILE A 38 -9.84 -23.38 -3.74
CA ILE A 38 -8.77 -22.48 -4.09
C ILE A 38 -7.53 -22.76 -3.24
N GLY A 39 -6.35 -22.70 -3.85
CA GLY A 39 -5.06 -22.71 -3.19
C GLY A 39 -4.40 -21.33 -3.23
N ILE A 40 -3.49 -21.10 -2.30
CA ILE A 40 -2.58 -19.95 -2.31
C ILE A 40 -1.15 -20.43 -2.19
N GLU A 41 -0.29 -19.98 -3.10
CA GLU A 41 1.15 -20.10 -2.98
C GLU A 41 1.76 -18.73 -2.62
N ASP A 42 2.32 -18.65 -1.42
CA ASP A 42 2.96 -17.42 -0.94
C ASP A 42 4.46 -17.45 -1.27
N MET A 43 4.84 -16.75 -2.33
CA MET A 43 6.21 -16.62 -2.83
C MET A 43 6.84 -15.26 -2.44
N CYS A 44 6.35 -14.60 -1.40
CA CYS A 44 6.77 -13.22 -1.06
C CYS A 44 8.28 -13.04 -0.87
N ASN A 45 9.01 -14.09 -0.51
CA ASN A 45 10.47 -14.03 -0.31
C ASN A 45 11.24 -14.38 -1.59
N ASP A 46 10.84 -15.45 -2.30
CA ASP A 46 11.56 -15.97 -3.45
C ASP A 46 10.61 -16.49 -4.52
N LEU A 47 10.92 -16.20 -5.79
CA LEU A 47 10.22 -16.76 -6.92
C LEU A 47 10.56 -18.26 -7.08
N GLN A 48 9.56 -19.09 -7.03
CA GLN A 48 9.66 -20.54 -7.22
C GLN A 48 8.74 -20.99 -8.35
N SER A 49 8.97 -22.19 -8.88
CA SER A 49 7.97 -22.82 -9.77
C SER A 49 6.74 -23.22 -8.95
N PRO A 50 5.53 -23.16 -9.55
CA PRO A 50 4.32 -23.60 -8.87
C PRO A 50 4.44 -25.04 -8.40
N LYS A 51 4.01 -25.27 -7.15
CA LYS A 51 4.10 -26.61 -6.51
C LYS A 51 2.94 -27.51 -6.87
N GLN A 52 1.84 -26.96 -7.35
CA GLN A 52 0.62 -27.69 -7.67
C GLN A 52 0.08 -27.28 -9.03
N GLU A 53 -0.39 -28.28 -9.76
CA GLU A 53 -1.15 -28.05 -10.99
C GLU A 53 -2.50 -27.41 -10.68
N ALA A 54 -2.89 -26.44 -11.50
CA ALA A 54 -4.19 -25.80 -11.45
C ALA A 54 -4.72 -25.53 -12.86
N ASP A 55 -6.04 -25.44 -12.99
CA ASP A 55 -6.68 -25.04 -14.25
C ASP A 55 -6.50 -23.53 -14.49
N ILE A 56 -6.50 -22.74 -13.39
CA ILE A 56 -6.32 -21.29 -13.41
C ILE A 56 -5.28 -20.87 -12.38
N PHE A 57 -4.26 -20.15 -12.81
CA PHE A 57 -3.30 -19.44 -11.97
C PHE A 57 -3.61 -17.95 -11.97
N GLY A 58 -3.92 -17.37 -10.80
CA GLY A 58 -4.16 -15.95 -10.62
C GLY A 58 -2.97 -15.25 -9.95
N LEU A 59 -2.37 -14.26 -10.61
CA LEU A 59 -1.22 -13.51 -10.12
C LEU A 59 -1.65 -12.11 -9.70
N SER A 60 -1.47 -11.76 -8.41
CA SER A 60 -1.68 -10.39 -7.94
C SER A 60 -0.39 -9.61 -8.07
N VAL A 61 -0.39 -8.58 -8.92
CA VAL A 61 0.84 -7.90 -9.37
C VAL A 61 0.82 -6.42 -8.98
N THR A 62 1.85 -5.96 -8.28
CA THR A 62 2.21 -4.55 -8.16
C THR A 62 3.24 -4.17 -9.22
N THR A 63 3.45 -2.88 -9.51
CA THR A 63 4.41 -2.44 -10.52
C THR A 63 5.84 -2.98 -10.29
N PRO A 64 6.39 -2.99 -9.07
CA PRO A 64 7.70 -3.61 -8.80
C PRO A 64 7.77 -5.12 -9.08
N GLN A 65 6.63 -5.80 -9.08
CA GLN A 65 6.54 -7.26 -9.26
C GLN A 65 6.40 -7.70 -10.73
N LEU A 66 6.25 -6.75 -11.67
CA LEU A 66 5.92 -7.06 -13.07
C LEU A 66 6.89 -8.08 -13.70
N GLN A 67 8.20 -7.93 -13.50
CA GLN A 67 9.18 -8.84 -14.09
C GLN A 67 9.09 -10.26 -13.50
N PHE A 68 8.79 -10.38 -12.21
CA PHE A 68 8.54 -11.68 -11.58
C PHE A 68 7.26 -12.33 -12.11
N ALA A 69 6.21 -11.53 -12.33
CA ALA A 69 4.96 -12.00 -12.91
C ALA A 69 5.16 -12.57 -14.31
N LYS A 70 5.85 -11.84 -15.20
CA LYS A 70 6.19 -12.30 -16.57
C LYS A 70 7.03 -13.58 -16.57
N LYS A 71 8.06 -13.64 -15.72
CA LYS A 71 8.89 -14.83 -15.59
C LYS A 71 8.07 -16.04 -15.10
N LEU A 72 7.23 -15.84 -14.10
CA LEU A 72 6.39 -16.93 -13.57
C LEU A 72 5.34 -17.39 -14.57
N ALA A 73 4.70 -16.47 -15.30
CA ALA A 73 3.74 -16.81 -16.35
C ALA A 73 4.36 -17.71 -17.42
N ALA A 74 5.56 -17.36 -17.90
CA ALA A 74 6.30 -18.20 -18.85
C ALA A 74 6.65 -19.59 -18.28
N GLN A 75 7.03 -19.68 -17.01
CA GLN A 75 7.27 -20.96 -16.33
C GLN A 75 5.99 -21.79 -16.23
N ILE A 76 4.86 -21.18 -15.84
CA ILE A 76 3.58 -21.87 -15.78
C ILE A 76 3.20 -22.42 -17.14
N LYS A 77 3.27 -21.62 -18.20
CA LYS A 77 2.95 -22.06 -19.56
C LYS A 77 3.87 -23.17 -20.07
N SER A 78 5.12 -23.18 -19.64
CA SER A 78 6.08 -24.25 -19.98
C SER A 78 5.76 -25.57 -19.28
N ILE A 79 5.33 -25.52 -18.00
CA ILE A 79 5.05 -26.72 -17.18
C ILE A 79 3.62 -27.21 -17.39
N TYR A 80 2.67 -26.28 -17.46
CA TYR A 80 1.23 -26.51 -17.56
C TYR A 80 0.63 -25.76 -18.77
N PRO A 81 0.88 -26.20 -20.01
CA PRO A 81 0.51 -25.44 -21.23
C PRO A 81 -0.99 -25.15 -21.37
N GLN A 82 -1.84 -25.97 -20.76
CA GLN A 82 -3.29 -25.83 -20.84
C GLN A 82 -3.89 -24.96 -19.72
N SER A 83 -3.09 -24.60 -18.73
CA SER A 83 -3.58 -23.77 -17.62
C SER A 83 -3.72 -22.32 -18.06
N LEU A 84 -4.76 -21.67 -17.59
CA LEU A 84 -4.93 -20.23 -17.74
C LEU A 84 -4.02 -19.47 -16.74
N VAL A 85 -3.38 -18.43 -17.23
CA VAL A 85 -2.61 -17.47 -16.41
C VAL A 85 -3.29 -16.12 -16.46
N VAL A 86 -3.78 -15.67 -15.32
CA VAL A 86 -4.57 -14.45 -15.17
C VAL A 86 -3.82 -13.44 -14.31
N ALA A 87 -3.58 -12.26 -14.86
CA ALA A 87 -3.01 -11.15 -14.10
C ALA A 87 -4.11 -10.30 -13.43
N GLY A 88 -3.81 -9.76 -12.26
CA GLY A 88 -4.65 -8.80 -11.57
C GLY A 88 -3.82 -7.95 -10.60
N GLY A 89 -4.49 -7.23 -9.70
CA GLY A 89 -3.83 -6.40 -8.70
C GLY A 89 -3.53 -4.98 -9.16
N PRO A 90 -2.81 -4.18 -8.33
CA PRO A 90 -2.64 -2.75 -8.59
C PRO A 90 -1.98 -2.38 -9.92
N HIS A 91 -1.08 -3.23 -10.44
CA HIS A 91 -0.44 -2.96 -11.73
C HIS A 91 -1.41 -3.08 -12.90
N ALA A 92 -2.38 -4.00 -12.83
CA ALA A 92 -3.38 -4.16 -13.88
C ALA A 92 -4.22 -2.90 -14.12
N LEU A 93 -4.37 -2.05 -13.11
CA LEU A 93 -5.08 -0.77 -13.24
C LEU A 93 -4.31 0.27 -14.06
N VAL A 94 -2.98 0.26 -14.00
CA VAL A 94 -2.13 1.31 -14.60
C VAL A 94 -1.33 0.82 -15.81
N GLY A 95 -1.17 -0.49 -15.99
CA GLY A 95 -0.33 -1.10 -17.01
C GLY A 95 -0.88 -2.42 -17.54
N LYS A 96 -2.19 -2.53 -17.76
CA LYS A 96 -2.81 -3.77 -18.29
C LYS A 96 -2.20 -4.23 -19.62
N GLU A 97 -1.73 -3.30 -20.45
CA GLU A 97 -1.11 -3.59 -21.75
C GLU A 97 0.19 -4.39 -21.60
N ASP A 98 0.87 -4.29 -20.47
CA ASP A 98 2.07 -5.06 -20.16
C ASP A 98 1.78 -6.56 -20.06
N PHE A 99 0.54 -6.92 -19.73
CA PHE A 99 0.06 -8.30 -19.69
C PHE A 99 -0.56 -8.71 -21.02
N LEU A 100 -1.41 -7.86 -21.61
CA LEU A 100 -2.10 -8.16 -22.87
C LEU A 100 -1.16 -8.37 -24.06
N SER A 101 0.01 -7.75 -24.02
CA SER A 101 1.07 -7.90 -25.03
C SER A 101 1.98 -9.13 -24.80
N ASP A 102 1.89 -9.80 -23.65
CA ASP A 102 2.71 -10.96 -23.31
C ASP A 102 1.88 -12.24 -23.51
N PRO A 103 2.29 -13.13 -24.46
CA PRO A 103 1.50 -14.33 -24.82
C PRO A 103 1.38 -15.37 -23.70
N ASN A 104 2.07 -15.17 -22.58
CA ASN A 104 1.96 -16.06 -21.42
C ASN A 104 0.81 -15.71 -20.50
N PHE A 105 0.12 -14.58 -20.71
CA PHE A 105 -1.10 -14.24 -19.99
C PHE A 105 -2.32 -14.42 -20.89
N ASP A 106 -3.32 -15.11 -20.38
CA ASP A 106 -4.58 -15.37 -21.10
C ASP A 106 -5.62 -14.28 -20.84
N SER A 107 -5.56 -13.63 -19.68
CA SER A 107 -6.54 -12.62 -19.28
C SER A 107 -6.01 -11.67 -18.20
N VAL A 108 -6.65 -10.51 -18.08
CA VAL A 108 -6.37 -9.51 -17.07
C VAL A 108 -7.63 -9.11 -16.32
N VAL A 109 -7.56 -9.14 -14.99
CA VAL A 109 -8.61 -8.64 -14.11
C VAL A 109 -8.22 -7.24 -13.62
N VAL A 110 -8.99 -6.23 -14.01
CA VAL A 110 -8.74 -4.82 -13.70
C VAL A 110 -9.60 -4.37 -12.53
N GLU A 111 -9.08 -3.51 -11.66
CA GLU A 111 -9.72 -2.98 -10.44
C GLU A 111 -9.98 -4.05 -9.36
N GLU A 112 -11.22 -4.12 -8.83
CA GLU A 112 -11.58 -4.99 -7.70
C GLU A 112 -11.86 -6.42 -8.18
N GLY A 113 -11.00 -7.35 -7.81
CA GLY A 113 -10.99 -8.71 -8.34
C GLY A 113 -12.04 -9.65 -7.78
N GLU A 114 -12.73 -9.33 -6.68
CA GLU A 114 -13.61 -10.26 -5.96
C GLU A 114 -14.81 -10.75 -6.80
N PHE A 115 -15.30 -9.92 -7.72
CA PHE A 115 -16.36 -10.28 -8.66
C PHE A 115 -15.83 -10.53 -10.07
N SER A 116 -14.91 -9.72 -10.56
CA SER A 116 -14.37 -9.85 -11.92
C SER A 116 -13.65 -11.18 -12.12
N PHE A 117 -12.91 -11.65 -11.11
CA PHE A 117 -12.26 -12.94 -11.19
C PHE A 117 -13.27 -14.11 -11.12
N TYR A 118 -14.36 -13.94 -10.36
CA TYR A 118 -15.46 -14.92 -10.38
C TYR A 118 -16.15 -14.99 -11.76
N GLU A 119 -16.40 -13.86 -12.41
CA GLU A 119 -16.97 -13.84 -13.76
C GLU A 119 -16.06 -14.54 -14.78
N LEU A 120 -14.75 -14.31 -14.69
CA LEU A 120 -13.78 -15.05 -15.51
C LEU A 120 -13.92 -16.57 -15.31
N ILE A 121 -13.97 -17.01 -14.06
CA ILE A 121 -14.11 -18.43 -13.72
C ILE A 121 -15.41 -19.00 -14.34
N ARG A 122 -16.53 -18.27 -14.18
CA ARG A 122 -17.82 -18.69 -14.71
C ARG A 122 -17.84 -18.72 -16.25
N HIS A 123 -17.20 -17.74 -16.88
CA HIS A 123 -17.08 -17.71 -18.34
C HIS A 123 -16.30 -18.92 -18.85
N TYR A 124 -15.17 -19.20 -18.22
CA TYR A 124 -14.35 -20.36 -18.58
C TYR A 124 -15.09 -21.70 -18.39
N GLU A 125 -15.88 -21.86 -17.31
CA GLU A 125 -16.70 -23.07 -17.11
C GLU A 125 -17.78 -23.27 -18.18
N LEU A 126 -18.35 -22.19 -18.68
CA LEU A 126 -19.47 -22.24 -19.63
C LEU A 126 -19.00 -22.40 -21.06
N TYR A 127 -17.87 -21.81 -21.42
CA TYR A 127 -17.46 -21.66 -22.82
C TYR A 127 -16.10 -22.29 -23.11
N GLY A 128 -15.30 -22.63 -22.12
CA GLY A 128 -13.95 -23.20 -22.30
C GLY A 128 -12.89 -22.16 -22.71
N GLU A 129 -13.24 -20.89 -22.76
CA GLU A 129 -12.37 -19.77 -23.13
C GLU A 129 -12.58 -18.58 -22.20
N VAL A 130 -11.72 -17.58 -22.27
CA VAL A 130 -11.79 -16.34 -21.46
C VAL A 130 -11.68 -15.10 -22.32
N GLU A 131 -12.31 -14.01 -21.87
CA GLU A 131 -12.08 -12.69 -22.45
C GLU A 131 -10.69 -12.15 -22.06
N GLN A 132 -10.12 -11.27 -22.86
CA GLN A 132 -8.83 -10.67 -22.57
C GLN A 132 -8.86 -9.81 -21.29
N VAL A 133 -9.97 -9.14 -21.02
CA VAL A 133 -10.11 -8.21 -19.88
C VAL A 133 -11.44 -8.44 -19.17
N TYR A 134 -11.37 -8.63 -17.85
CA TYR A 134 -12.53 -8.60 -16.96
C TYR A 134 -12.49 -7.36 -16.09
N TRP A 135 -13.58 -6.64 -16.09
CA TRP A 135 -13.76 -5.43 -15.31
C TRP A 135 -15.20 -5.33 -14.81
N ASN A 136 -15.35 -5.03 -13.54
CA ASN A 136 -16.64 -4.75 -12.92
C ASN A 136 -16.62 -3.38 -12.25
N PRO A 137 -17.76 -2.68 -12.20
CA PRO A 137 -17.88 -1.48 -11.38
C PRO A 137 -17.49 -1.75 -9.93
N SER A 138 -16.85 -0.77 -9.31
CA SER A 138 -16.45 -0.86 -7.90
C SER A 138 -17.59 -1.35 -6.99
N ILE A 139 -17.29 -2.30 -6.13
CA ILE A 139 -18.23 -2.91 -5.18
C ILE A 139 -18.86 -1.82 -4.30
N ARG A 140 -20.20 -1.71 -4.31
CA ARG A 140 -20.92 -0.65 -3.59
C ARG A 140 -20.90 -0.85 -2.08
N LEU A 141 -21.18 -2.07 -1.64
CA LEU A 141 -21.29 -2.43 -0.22
C LEU A 141 -20.10 -3.31 0.15
N LEU A 142 -19.15 -2.75 0.87
CA LEU A 142 -17.94 -3.49 1.27
C LEU A 142 -18.23 -4.60 2.29
N ASP A 143 -19.34 -4.53 2.99
CA ASP A 143 -19.79 -5.54 3.95
C ASP A 143 -20.25 -6.84 3.27
N ASP A 144 -20.56 -6.80 1.98
CA ASP A 144 -20.91 -7.99 1.19
C ASP A 144 -19.68 -8.84 0.85
N ILE A 145 -18.47 -8.29 1.01
CA ILE A 145 -17.23 -9.01 0.77
C ILE A 145 -16.90 -9.84 2.01
N PRO A 146 -16.63 -11.17 1.87
CA PRO A 146 -16.19 -11.98 2.99
C PRO A 146 -14.84 -11.50 3.53
N PHE A 147 -14.55 -11.80 4.80
CA PHE A 147 -13.24 -11.49 5.36
C PHE A 147 -12.13 -12.22 4.59
N PRO A 148 -10.93 -11.63 4.48
CA PRO A 148 -9.84 -12.23 3.73
C PRO A 148 -9.54 -13.66 4.20
N ALA A 149 -9.29 -14.56 3.25
CA ALA A 149 -9.02 -15.99 3.49
C ALA A 149 -7.62 -16.20 4.11
N ARG A 150 -7.38 -15.66 5.29
CA ARG A 150 -6.09 -15.75 6.00
C ARG A 150 -5.65 -17.19 6.29
N HIS A 151 -6.61 -18.10 6.41
CA HIS A 151 -6.38 -19.52 6.66
C HIS A 151 -5.70 -20.25 5.49
N LEU A 152 -5.76 -19.72 4.29
CA LEU A 152 -5.07 -20.27 3.13
C LEU A 152 -3.57 -19.91 3.08
N PHE A 153 -3.13 -18.96 3.89
CA PHE A 153 -1.71 -18.57 3.99
C PHE A 153 -1.04 -19.35 5.11
N ILE A 154 -0.29 -20.39 4.76
CA ILE A 154 0.31 -21.35 5.71
C ILE A 154 1.15 -20.64 6.79
N ASN A 155 1.88 -19.61 6.43
CA ASN A 155 2.77 -18.89 7.36
C ASN A 155 2.12 -17.65 8.01
N TYR A 156 0.84 -17.43 7.85
CA TYR A 156 0.18 -16.19 8.29
C TYR A 156 0.47 -15.83 9.76
N LYS A 157 0.24 -16.76 10.68
CA LYS A 157 0.46 -16.52 12.12
C LYS A 157 1.94 -16.27 12.43
N ASN A 158 2.84 -17.04 11.83
CA ASN A 158 4.29 -16.90 12.04
C ASN A 158 4.78 -15.54 11.52
N ASN A 159 4.31 -15.13 10.34
CA ASN A 159 4.64 -13.82 9.76
C ASN A 159 4.14 -12.66 10.62
N ALA A 160 2.94 -12.77 11.19
CA ALA A 160 2.41 -11.77 12.12
C ALA A 160 3.27 -11.63 13.38
N VAL A 161 3.73 -12.74 13.96
CA VAL A 161 4.62 -12.74 15.14
C VAL A 161 5.99 -12.13 14.79
N ARG A 162 6.58 -12.51 13.66
CA ARG A 162 7.85 -11.94 13.18
C ARG A 162 7.74 -10.43 12.95
N THR A 163 6.65 -9.96 12.38
CA THR A 163 6.37 -8.52 12.18
C THR A 163 6.39 -7.76 13.49
N HIS A 164 5.79 -8.31 14.53
CA HIS A 164 5.80 -7.70 15.87
C HIS A 164 7.24 -7.62 16.44
N GLN A 165 8.01 -8.68 16.31
CA GLN A 165 9.40 -8.71 16.80
C GLN A 165 10.30 -7.68 16.13
N LEU A 166 10.12 -7.45 14.82
CA LEU A 166 10.84 -6.41 14.08
C LEU A 166 10.59 -5.00 14.60
N LEU A 167 9.33 -4.69 14.93
CA LEU A 167 8.97 -3.36 15.38
C LEU A 167 9.47 -3.04 16.79
N LYS A 168 9.96 -4.03 17.55
CA LYS A 168 10.45 -3.90 18.93
C LYS A 168 9.50 -3.09 19.83
N GLU A 169 8.23 -3.18 19.55
CA GLU A 169 7.19 -2.49 20.29
C GLU A 169 6.68 -3.40 21.40
N ASP A 170 7.03 -3.10 22.64
CA ASP A 170 6.73 -3.92 23.84
C ASP A 170 5.23 -3.92 24.24
N TYR A 171 4.34 -3.47 23.34
CA TYR A 171 2.98 -3.20 23.76
C TYR A 171 2.13 -4.44 23.92
N VAL A 172 2.41 -5.53 23.22
CA VAL A 172 1.44 -6.62 23.09
C VAL A 172 2.04 -7.97 22.76
N ARG A 173 1.38 -9.01 23.23
CA ARG A 173 1.56 -10.39 22.77
C ARG A 173 0.88 -10.62 21.43
N GLY A 174 1.36 -11.59 20.67
CA GLY A 174 0.60 -12.23 19.59
C GLY A 174 1.00 -11.85 18.17
N GLY A 175 1.49 -10.69 17.86
CA GLY A 175 1.87 -10.32 16.49
C GLY A 175 1.00 -9.22 15.88
N GLN A 176 1.36 -8.78 14.66
CA GLN A 176 0.71 -7.70 13.92
C GLN A 176 0.21 -8.18 12.57
N THR A 177 -0.99 -7.74 12.16
CA THR A 177 -1.53 -7.97 10.82
C THR A 177 -2.12 -6.71 10.22
N THR A 178 -2.40 -6.77 8.91
CA THR A 178 -3.06 -5.69 8.19
C THR A 178 -4.58 -5.88 8.13
N ILE A 179 -5.30 -4.75 8.13
CA ILE A 179 -6.75 -4.67 7.94
C ILE A 179 -7.07 -3.46 7.07
N ILE A 180 -8.20 -3.48 6.39
CA ILE A 180 -8.73 -2.35 5.62
C ILE A 180 -10.21 -2.19 5.91
N ALA A 181 -10.65 -0.97 6.17
CA ALA A 181 -12.04 -0.66 6.48
C ALA A 181 -12.68 0.28 5.45
N SER A 182 -11.87 0.92 4.60
CA SER A 182 -12.37 1.77 3.52
C SER A 182 -11.57 1.59 2.25
N ARG A 183 -12.17 1.90 1.11
CA ARG A 183 -11.51 1.89 -0.20
C ARG A 183 -11.79 3.18 -0.92
N GLY A 184 -10.73 3.78 -1.48
CA GLY A 184 -10.77 5.01 -2.25
C GLY A 184 -10.33 6.24 -1.48
N CYS A 185 -9.98 7.29 -2.21
CA CYS A 185 -9.52 8.56 -1.68
C CYS A 185 -10.00 9.71 -2.59
N PRO A 186 -10.61 10.79 -2.06
CA PRO A 186 -11.18 11.86 -2.89
C PRO A 186 -10.11 12.83 -3.41
N TYR A 187 -8.89 12.78 -2.87
CA TYR A 187 -7.83 13.72 -3.22
C TYR A 187 -7.20 13.41 -4.59
N ARG A 188 -6.56 14.43 -5.19
CA ARG A 188 -6.01 14.38 -6.55
C ARG A 188 -4.52 14.72 -6.55
N CYS A 189 -3.75 14.17 -5.61
CA CYS A 189 -2.32 14.38 -5.58
C CYS A 189 -1.68 13.94 -6.90
N SER A 190 -0.76 14.76 -7.43
CA SER A 190 -0.18 14.57 -8.77
C SER A 190 0.61 13.27 -8.94
N PHE A 191 1.14 12.76 -7.83
CA PHE A 191 1.99 11.57 -7.76
C PHE A 191 1.24 10.28 -7.39
N CYS A 192 -0.06 10.40 -7.03
CA CYS A 192 -0.83 9.25 -6.54
C CYS A 192 -1.37 8.41 -7.69
N ALA A 193 -1.20 7.08 -7.61
CA ALA A 193 -1.81 6.15 -8.56
C ALA A 193 -3.33 6.34 -8.62
N PRO A 194 -3.97 6.03 -9.75
CA PRO A 194 -5.42 6.06 -9.87
C PRO A 194 -6.09 5.17 -8.82
N HIS A 195 -7.13 5.68 -8.21
CA HIS A 195 -7.96 4.95 -7.25
C HIS A 195 -9.38 5.52 -7.28
N PRO A 196 -10.40 4.77 -6.82
CA PRO A 196 -11.77 5.27 -6.76
C PRO A 196 -11.86 6.56 -5.95
N ARG A 197 -12.47 7.60 -6.54
CA ARG A 197 -12.65 8.91 -5.87
C ARG A 197 -13.76 8.88 -4.84
N LYS A 198 -14.77 8.03 -5.05
CA LYS A 198 -15.83 7.80 -4.09
C LYS A 198 -15.33 6.82 -3.03
N VAL A 199 -15.20 7.32 -1.81
CA VAL A 199 -14.79 6.48 -0.69
C VAL A 199 -15.98 5.64 -0.22
N ARG A 200 -15.75 4.36 -0.03
CA ARG A 200 -16.71 3.38 0.49
C ARG A 200 -16.17 2.83 1.80
N TYR A 201 -17.04 2.64 2.76
CA TYR A 201 -16.69 2.17 4.10
C TYR A 201 -17.38 0.84 4.38
N ARG A 202 -16.71 -0.02 5.11
CA ARG A 202 -17.34 -1.11 5.83
C ARG A 202 -18.07 -0.53 7.05
N SER A 203 -19.15 -1.15 7.47
CA SER A 203 -19.78 -0.76 8.73
C SER A 203 -18.83 -1.01 9.91
N PRO A 204 -18.90 -0.20 10.98
CA PRO A 204 -18.13 -0.47 12.19
C PRO A 204 -18.35 -1.88 12.72
N GLU A 205 -19.59 -2.40 12.66
CA GLU A 205 -19.96 -3.75 13.07
C GLU A 205 -19.22 -4.82 12.28
N ASN A 206 -19.16 -4.68 10.95
CA ASN A 206 -18.45 -5.61 10.08
C ASN A 206 -16.94 -5.60 10.37
N VAL A 207 -16.37 -4.42 10.61
CA VAL A 207 -14.96 -4.28 11.00
C VAL A 207 -14.68 -4.96 12.35
N ILE A 208 -15.50 -4.72 13.36
CA ILE A 208 -15.37 -5.34 14.69
C ILE A 208 -15.48 -6.86 14.60
N ALA A 209 -16.38 -7.38 13.75
CA ALA A 209 -16.52 -8.81 13.52
C ALA A 209 -15.23 -9.42 12.93
N GLU A 210 -14.57 -8.75 11.97
CA GLU A 210 -13.28 -9.21 11.45
C GLU A 210 -12.16 -9.16 12.50
N LEU A 211 -12.08 -8.07 13.28
CA LEU A 211 -11.10 -7.97 14.36
C LEU A 211 -11.24 -9.12 15.35
N ARG A 212 -12.47 -9.42 15.79
CA ARG A 212 -12.75 -10.57 16.66
C ARG A 212 -12.34 -11.89 16.03
N HIS A 213 -12.73 -12.12 14.78
CA HIS A 213 -12.35 -13.32 14.04
C HIS A 213 -10.82 -13.52 14.02
N ILE A 214 -10.06 -12.45 13.83
CA ILE A 214 -8.59 -12.52 13.82
C ILE A 214 -8.05 -12.81 15.23
N ILE A 215 -8.59 -12.15 16.26
CA ILE A 215 -8.19 -12.37 17.65
C ILE A 215 -8.47 -13.82 18.07
N ASP A 216 -9.69 -14.29 17.88
CA ASP A 216 -10.13 -15.61 18.35
C ASP A 216 -9.38 -16.74 17.64
N ARG A 217 -9.11 -16.58 16.34
CA ARG A 217 -8.49 -17.65 15.55
C ARG A 217 -6.96 -17.65 15.57
N TYR A 218 -6.34 -16.47 15.68
CA TYR A 218 -4.89 -16.33 15.48
C TYR A 218 -4.17 -15.72 16.67
N ASP A 219 -4.88 -15.24 17.68
CA ASP A 219 -4.31 -14.54 18.85
C ASP A 219 -3.46 -13.31 18.46
N ILE A 220 -3.93 -12.54 17.48
CA ILE A 220 -3.28 -11.32 16.98
C ILE A 220 -4.06 -10.12 17.52
N LEU A 221 -3.36 -9.23 18.23
CA LEU A 221 -3.94 -8.06 18.92
C LEU A 221 -3.47 -6.72 18.34
N GLN A 222 -2.58 -6.73 17.34
CA GLN A 222 -2.09 -5.51 16.70
C GLN A 222 -2.56 -5.41 15.26
N PHE A 223 -3.07 -4.23 14.89
CA PHE A 223 -3.68 -4.00 13.59
C PHE A 223 -3.10 -2.76 12.91
N LYS A 224 -2.55 -2.98 11.70
CA LYS A 224 -2.13 -1.94 10.79
C LYS A 224 -3.26 -1.67 9.79
N TRP A 225 -3.85 -0.49 9.86
CA TRP A 225 -4.90 -0.06 8.93
C TRP A 225 -4.27 0.38 7.61
N GLN A 226 -4.75 -0.23 6.53
CA GLN A 226 -4.26 0.00 5.16
C GLN A 226 -5.20 0.90 4.34
N ASP A 227 -6.06 1.62 5.03
CA ASP A 227 -6.92 2.63 4.42
C ASP A 227 -6.07 3.75 3.82
N ASP A 228 -6.43 4.26 2.63
CA ASP A 228 -5.73 5.38 2.00
C ASP A 228 -5.71 6.62 2.89
N THR A 229 -6.80 6.84 3.64
CA THR A 229 -6.92 7.90 4.65
C THR A 229 -7.94 7.48 5.71
N PHE A 230 -7.48 6.88 6.80
CA PHE A 230 -8.35 6.33 7.86
C PHE A 230 -9.29 7.37 8.45
N THR A 231 -8.81 8.59 8.68
CA THR A 231 -9.54 9.67 9.38
C THR A 231 -10.47 10.49 8.49
N LEU A 232 -10.72 10.08 7.25
CA LEU A 232 -11.47 10.90 6.29
C LEU A 232 -12.94 11.12 6.68
N ASN A 233 -13.61 10.11 7.26
CA ASN A 233 -14.98 10.23 7.74
C ASN A 233 -15.02 10.29 9.27
N ARG A 234 -15.10 11.51 9.78
CA ARG A 234 -15.09 11.78 11.23
C ARG A 234 -16.14 10.98 12.02
N LYS A 235 -17.39 10.97 11.56
CA LYS A 235 -18.49 10.26 12.23
C LYS A 235 -18.19 8.77 12.35
N TRP A 236 -17.78 8.17 11.23
CA TRP A 236 -17.43 6.75 11.17
C TRP A 236 -16.25 6.40 12.08
N VAL A 237 -15.19 7.24 12.11
CA VAL A 237 -14.04 7.03 13.01
C VAL A 237 -14.45 7.05 14.47
N LEU A 238 -15.25 8.04 14.89
CA LEU A 238 -15.71 8.15 16.27
C LEU A 238 -16.56 6.94 16.69
N GLU A 239 -17.45 6.48 15.82
CA GLU A 239 -18.30 5.32 16.04
C GLU A 239 -17.47 4.03 16.15
N LEU A 240 -16.56 3.78 15.21
CA LEU A 240 -15.66 2.63 15.25
C LEU A 240 -14.78 2.64 16.50
N CYS A 241 -14.17 3.78 16.84
CA CYS A 241 -13.34 3.91 18.04
C CYS A 241 -14.11 3.62 19.32
N ALA A 242 -15.36 4.09 19.43
CA ALA A 242 -16.22 3.78 20.59
C ALA A 242 -16.50 2.27 20.69
N MET A 243 -16.75 1.60 19.56
CA MET A 243 -16.95 0.15 19.52
C MET A 243 -15.68 -0.62 19.89
N ILE A 244 -14.52 -0.23 19.35
CA ILE A 244 -13.22 -0.85 19.69
C ILE A 244 -12.96 -0.70 21.20
N LYS A 245 -13.05 0.51 21.74
CA LYS A 245 -12.87 0.79 23.18
C LYS A 245 -13.75 -0.13 24.06
N LYS A 246 -15.03 -0.28 23.69
CA LYS A 246 -15.99 -1.08 24.45
C LYS A 246 -15.78 -2.58 24.32
N GLN A 247 -15.47 -3.06 23.11
CA GLN A 247 -15.54 -4.49 22.77
C GLN A 247 -14.18 -5.16 22.66
N LEU A 248 -13.11 -4.40 22.37
CA LEU A 248 -11.76 -4.90 22.09
C LEU A 248 -10.69 -4.04 22.80
N PRO A 249 -10.79 -3.79 24.12
CA PRO A 249 -9.98 -2.79 24.83
C PRO A 249 -8.48 -3.12 24.93
N LYS A 250 -8.09 -4.34 24.55
CA LYS A 250 -6.70 -4.82 24.59
C LYS A 250 -6.05 -4.88 23.20
N THR A 251 -6.66 -4.24 22.21
CA THR A 251 -6.10 -4.17 20.87
C THR A 251 -5.28 -2.90 20.65
N TYR A 252 -4.35 -2.95 19.69
CA TYR A 252 -3.45 -1.86 19.37
C TYR A 252 -3.49 -1.57 17.88
N HIS A 253 -3.45 -0.29 17.54
CA HIS A 253 -3.71 0.14 16.18
C HIS A 253 -2.67 1.15 15.71
N ARG A 254 -2.32 1.07 14.41
CA ARG A 254 -1.62 2.11 13.68
C ARG A 254 -2.36 2.42 12.39
N ALA A 255 -2.48 3.70 12.05
CA ALA A 255 -3.24 4.14 10.89
C ALA A 255 -2.50 5.18 10.05
N HIS A 256 -2.80 5.18 8.75
CA HIS A 256 -2.40 6.24 7.83
C HIS A 256 -3.46 7.33 7.83
N THR A 257 -3.03 8.58 7.90
CA THR A 257 -3.93 9.72 7.90
C THR A 257 -3.35 10.93 7.17
N ARG A 258 -4.21 11.90 6.91
CA ARG A 258 -3.83 13.21 6.39
C ARG A 258 -3.98 14.26 7.48
N VAL A 259 -3.10 15.22 7.44
CA VAL A 259 -3.06 16.29 8.46
C VAL A 259 -4.32 17.16 8.50
N ASN A 260 -4.97 17.38 7.34
CA ASN A 260 -6.16 18.23 7.23
C ASN A 260 -7.49 17.55 7.57
N VAL A 261 -7.47 16.28 7.96
CA VAL A 261 -8.65 15.49 8.37
C VAL A 261 -8.40 14.74 9.70
N PHE A 262 -7.69 15.39 10.61
CA PHE A 262 -7.40 14.87 11.94
C PHE A 262 -7.62 15.99 12.96
N ASP A 263 -8.59 15.80 13.83
CA ASP A 263 -9.00 16.77 14.86
C ASP A 263 -8.88 16.23 16.28
N GLU A 264 -9.12 17.11 17.25
CA GLU A 264 -8.94 16.80 18.68
C GLU A 264 -9.89 15.69 19.17
N GLN A 265 -11.14 15.67 18.73
CA GLN A 265 -12.09 14.63 19.13
C GLN A 265 -11.71 13.27 18.54
N MET A 266 -11.23 13.25 17.29
CA MET A 266 -10.69 12.02 16.71
C MET A 266 -9.42 11.56 17.44
N ALA A 267 -8.52 12.49 17.79
CA ALA A 267 -7.32 12.15 18.56
C ALA A 267 -7.65 11.50 19.89
N GLU A 268 -8.60 12.05 20.64
CA GLU A 268 -9.08 11.50 21.91
C GLU A 268 -9.70 10.10 21.71
N ALA A 269 -10.67 9.97 20.81
CA ALA A 269 -11.35 8.70 20.54
C ALA A 269 -10.39 7.60 20.06
N MET A 270 -9.47 7.93 19.16
CA MET A 270 -8.46 6.99 18.67
C MET A 270 -7.50 6.57 19.79
N LYS A 271 -7.07 7.51 20.66
CA LYS A 271 -6.23 7.18 21.82
C LYS A 271 -6.90 6.19 22.74
N GLU A 272 -8.16 6.44 23.07
CA GLU A 272 -8.97 5.57 23.93
C GLU A 272 -9.25 4.19 23.30
N ALA A 273 -9.35 4.14 21.96
CA ALA A 273 -9.51 2.89 21.20
C ALA A 273 -8.20 2.10 21.03
N GLY A 274 -7.08 2.56 21.60
CA GLY A 274 -5.81 1.82 21.55
C GLY A 274 -4.92 2.13 20.36
N PHE A 275 -5.20 3.19 19.60
CA PHE A 275 -4.23 3.66 18.59
C PHE A 275 -2.96 4.16 19.27
N LYS A 276 -1.82 3.74 18.77
CA LYS A 276 -0.49 4.07 19.33
C LYS A 276 0.38 4.84 18.37
N LEU A 277 0.21 4.62 17.07
CA LEU A 277 1.05 5.21 16.04
C LEU A 277 0.20 5.76 14.89
N LEU A 278 0.48 7.00 14.51
CA LEU A 278 -0.16 7.67 13.37
C LEU A 278 0.89 7.98 12.29
N CYS A 279 0.55 7.64 11.05
CA CYS A 279 1.38 7.86 9.88
C CYS A 279 0.81 9.02 9.07
N PHE A 280 1.54 10.12 8.96
CA PHE A 280 1.10 11.32 8.25
C PHE A 280 1.79 11.45 6.89
N GLY A 281 1.00 11.55 5.82
CA GLY A 281 1.50 11.94 4.50
C GLY A 281 1.80 13.44 4.48
N ILE A 282 3.02 13.82 4.83
CA ILE A 282 3.52 15.21 4.85
C ILE A 282 4.00 15.61 3.47
N GLU A 283 4.77 14.75 2.84
CA GLU A 283 5.46 14.78 1.56
C GLU A 283 6.57 15.83 1.50
N SER A 284 6.32 17.08 1.93
CA SER A 284 7.30 18.17 1.98
C SER A 284 6.91 19.22 3.03
N PHE A 285 7.88 19.93 3.58
CA PHE A 285 7.65 21.17 4.36
C PHE A 285 7.82 22.43 3.51
N SER A 286 7.90 22.32 2.19
CA SER A 286 7.82 23.44 1.26
C SER A 286 6.39 23.61 0.78
N GLN A 287 5.71 24.71 1.13
CA GLN A 287 4.33 24.98 0.70
C GLN A 287 4.23 24.98 -0.82
N ARG A 288 5.20 25.56 -1.50
CA ARG A 288 5.26 25.59 -2.97
C ARG A 288 5.25 24.17 -3.58
N ILE A 289 5.97 23.22 -2.98
CA ILE A 289 5.98 21.83 -3.44
C ILE A 289 4.62 21.17 -3.21
N LEU A 290 4.00 21.40 -2.06
CA LEU A 290 2.66 20.87 -1.74
C LEU A 290 1.61 21.38 -2.74
N ASP A 291 1.68 22.67 -3.10
CA ASP A 291 0.74 23.32 -4.02
C ASP A 291 0.93 22.83 -5.47
N ILE A 292 2.15 22.79 -5.98
CA ILE A 292 2.47 22.25 -7.32
C ILE A 292 1.92 20.83 -7.45
N ASN A 293 2.09 20.01 -6.43
CA ASN A 293 1.70 18.60 -6.42
C ASN A 293 0.25 18.36 -5.98
N THR A 294 -0.55 19.40 -5.87
CA THR A 294 -1.98 19.32 -5.52
C THR A 294 -2.24 18.49 -4.26
N LYS A 295 -1.33 18.57 -3.28
CA LYS A 295 -1.47 17.84 -2.01
C LYS A 295 -2.64 18.38 -1.19
N ALA A 296 -3.04 19.65 -1.39
CA ALA A 296 -4.15 20.32 -0.71
C ALA A 296 -4.05 20.26 0.82
N ILE A 297 -2.86 20.57 1.35
CA ILE A 297 -2.58 20.79 2.77
C ILE A 297 -1.65 21.98 2.92
N THR A 298 -1.59 22.58 4.11
CA THR A 298 -0.62 23.62 4.44
C THR A 298 0.43 23.11 5.43
N VAL A 299 1.61 23.77 5.44
CA VAL A 299 2.66 23.46 6.41
C VAL A 299 2.16 23.69 7.84
N ASP A 300 1.33 24.70 8.07
CA ASP A 300 0.73 24.95 9.40
C ASP A 300 -0.20 23.80 9.83
N GLN A 301 -0.96 23.20 8.89
CA GLN A 301 -1.76 22.01 9.18
C GLN A 301 -0.89 20.80 9.53
N VAL A 302 0.27 20.65 8.88
CA VAL A 302 1.24 19.60 9.22
C VAL A 302 1.72 19.80 10.66
N GLU A 303 2.20 20.98 10.99
CA GLU A 303 2.74 21.30 12.32
C GLU A 303 1.66 21.15 13.41
N GLY A 304 0.45 21.66 13.17
CA GLY A 304 -0.67 21.53 14.10
C GLY A 304 -1.08 20.08 14.36
N SER A 305 -1.12 19.25 13.33
CA SER A 305 -1.47 17.83 13.47
C SER A 305 -0.41 17.02 14.19
N LEU A 306 0.87 17.30 13.97
CA LEU A 306 1.96 16.66 14.70
C LEU A 306 1.94 17.04 16.19
N GLN A 307 1.70 18.33 16.50
CA GLN A 307 1.52 18.80 17.88
C GLN A 307 0.33 18.13 18.56
N LEU A 308 -0.80 18.05 17.86
CA LEU A 308 -2.01 17.39 18.37
C LEU A 308 -1.77 15.90 18.64
N ALA A 309 -1.14 15.19 17.71
CA ALA A 309 -0.80 13.78 17.90
C ALA A 309 0.09 13.58 19.14
N LYS A 310 1.09 14.43 19.34
CA LYS A 310 1.97 14.38 20.51
C LYS A 310 1.24 14.72 21.81
N LYS A 311 0.32 15.70 21.79
CA LYS A 311 -0.53 16.07 22.94
C LYS A 311 -1.30 14.86 23.48
N TYR A 312 -1.81 14.02 22.58
CA TYR A 312 -2.54 12.78 22.93
C TYR A 312 -1.65 11.56 23.11
N GLY A 313 -0.31 11.73 23.04
CA GLY A 313 0.67 10.68 23.31
C GLY A 313 0.73 9.60 22.22
N PHE A 314 0.46 9.95 20.97
CA PHE A 314 0.76 9.09 19.83
C PHE A 314 2.25 9.16 19.47
N LYS A 315 2.78 8.03 19.01
CA LYS A 315 3.97 8.04 18.16
C LYS A 315 3.59 8.45 16.74
N THR A 316 4.50 9.15 16.07
CA THR A 316 4.25 9.70 14.74
C THR A 316 5.29 9.23 13.73
N VAL A 317 4.83 8.93 12.52
CA VAL A 317 5.66 8.73 11.33
C VAL A 317 5.32 9.81 10.33
N GLY A 318 6.31 10.60 9.91
CA GLY A 318 6.18 11.51 8.78
C GLY A 318 6.64 10.83 7.49
N PHE A 319 5.80 10.80 6.47
CA PHE A 319 6.22 10.40 5.13
C PHE A 319 6.63 11.62 4.32
N LEU A 320 7.82 11.58 3.76
CA LEU A 320 8.36 12.57 2.84
C LEU A 320 8.62 11.94 1.48
N ILE A 321 8.51 12.72 0.41
CA ILE A 321 8.85 12.30 -0.94
C ILE A 321 9.92 13.25 -1.49
N PHE A 322 11.09 12.71 -1.83
CA PHE A 322 12.14 13.43 -2.52
C PHE A 322 11.94 13.35 -4.04
N GLY A 323 12.25 14.42 -4.74
CA GLY A 323 12.20 14.48 -6.20
C GLY A 323 10.81 14.75 -6.79
N MET A 324 9.89 15.27 -5.98
CA MET A 324 8.59 15.73 -6.49
C MET A 324 8.75 16.86 -7.52
N PRO A 325 7.84 16.98 -8.48
CA PRO A 325 7.76 18.14 -9.37
C PRO A 325 7.93 19.47 -8.64
N GLY A 326 8.81 20.31 -9.17
CA GLY A 326 9.13 21.60 -8.55
C GLY A 326 10.29 21.56 -7.54
N GLU A 327 10.85 20.40 -7.20
CA GLU A 327 11.92 20.28 -6.19
C GLU A 327 13.20 21.02 -6.60
N THR A 328 13.77 21.76 -5.66
CA THR A 328 15.01 22.53 -5.81
C THR A 328 15.82 22.48 -4.51
N ALA A 329 17.03 23.02 -4.51
CA ALA A 329 17.84 23.14 -3.30
C ALA A 329 17.13 23.94 -2.18
N GLU A 330 16.36 24.95 -2.56
CA GLU A 330 15.59 25.79 -1.64
C GLU A 330 14.47 24.97 -0.96
N SER A 331 13.65 24.25 -1.73
CA SER A 331 12.57 23.41 -1.16
C SER A 331 13.09 22.28 -0.27
N VAL A 332 14.25 21.70 -0.62
CA VAL A 332 14.93 20.72 0.24
C VAL A 332 15.38 21.38 1.55
N ALA A 333 15.93 22.60 1.50
CA ALA A 333 16.31 23.35 2.70
C ALA A 333 15.09 23.69 3.57
N GLU A 334 13.97 24.13 2.96
CA GLU A 334 12.69 24.37 3.67
C GLU A 334 12.19 23.08 4.36
N THR A 335 12.28 21.94 3.67
CA THR A 335 11.87 20.64 4.22
C THR A 335 12.75 20.23 5.40
N LYS A 336 14.08 20.38 5.31
CA LYS A 336 14.99 20.15 6.44
C LYS A 336 14.67 21.04 7.63
N ALA A 337 14.47 22.33 7.38
CA ALA A 337 14.11 23.29 8.43
C ALA A 337 12.77 22.93 9.10
N GLY A 338 11.78 22.47 8.31
CA GLY A 338 10.50 22.01 8.82
C GLY A 338 10.64 20.75 9.69
N VAL A 339 11.46 19.80 9.29
CA VAL A 339 11.78 18.61 10.09
C VAL A 339 12.40 19.00 11.43
N LEU A 340 13.39 19.92 11.42
CA LEU A 340 14.04 20.39 12.65
C LEU A 340 13.08 21.10 13.60
N ARG A 341 12.23 21.99 13.09
CA ARG A 341 11.21 22.68 13.91
C ARG A 341 10.25 21.69 14.58
N ASN A 342 9.96 20.58 13.90
CA ASN A 342 9.01 19.57 14.36
C ASN A 342 9.67 18.32 14.97
N LYS A 343 10.98 18.31 15.19
CA LYS A 343 11.74 17.13 15.64
C LYS A 343 11.16 16.49 16.91
N LYS A 344 10.71 17.28 17.88
CA LYS A 344 10.10 16.79 19.13
C LYS A 344 8.71 16.13 18.94
N TYR A 345 8.10 16.32 17.77
CA TYR A 345 6.79 15.79 17.42
C TYR A 345 6.86 14.65 16.39
N LEU A 346 8.02 14.39 15.79
CA LEU A 346 8.29 13.36 14.80
C LEU A 346 9.13 12.25 15.43
N ASP A 347 8.53 11.12 15.75
CA ASP A 347 9.27 9.97 16.30
C ASP A 347 10.02 9.21 15.18
N TYR A 348 9.43 9.14 14.00
CA TYR A 348 10.01 8.46 12.83
C TYR A 348 9.80 9.28 11.55
N LEU A 349 10.72 9.15 10.62
CA LEU A 349 10.64 9.74 9.29
C LEU A 349 10.88 8.66 8.24
N ASN A 350 10.08 8.67 7.19
CA ASN A 350 10.28 7.82 6.02
C ASN A 350 10.43 8.72 4.79
N LEU A 351 11.55 8.60 4.09
CA LEU A 351 11.81 9.31 2.85
C LEU A 351 11.69 8.34 1.67
N ALA A 352 10.70 8.57 0.82
CA ALA A 352 10.58 7.91 -0.46
C ALA A 352 11.15 8.77 -1.58
N THR A 353 11.61 8.16 -2.65
CA THR A 353 11.91 8.88 -3.90
C THR A 353 10.67 8.88 -4.78
N MET A 354 10.40 10.00 -5.46
CA MET A 354 9.27 10.13 -6.39
C MET A 354 9.34 9.09 -7.49
N VAL A 355 8.28 8.28 -7.60
CA VAL A 355 8.08 7.30 -8.67
C VAL A 355 6.93 7.76 -9.56
N PRO A 356 7.17 8.06 -10.84
CA PRO A 356 6.13 8.51 -11.76
C PRO A 356 5.36 7.29 -12.29
N LEU A 357 4.42 6.78 -11.51
CA LEU A 357 3.61 5.63 -11.94
C LEU A 357 2.75 5.97 -13.16
N PRO A 358 2.56 5.03 -14.10
CA PRO A 358 1.62 5.20 -15.21
C PRO A 358 0.24 5.64 -14.74
N ALA A 359 -0.48 6.37 -15.58
CA ALA A 359 -1.79 6.95 -15.31
C ALA A 359 -1.87 7.94 -14.13
N THR A 360 -0.73 8.36 -13.55
CA THR A 360 -0.71 9.50 -12.63
C THR A 360 -0.71 10.83 -13.40
N PRO A 361 -1.25 11.93 -12.81
CA PRO A 361 -1.20 13.24 -13.47
C PRO A 361 0.22 13.67 -13.91
N VAL A 362 1.26 13.34 -13.13
CA VAL A 362 2.66 13.61 -13.49
C VAL A 362 3.11 12.78 -14.69
N TRP A 363 2.71 11.51 -14.77
CA TRP A 363 3.02 10.64 -15.89
C TRP A 363 2.38 11.13 -17.19
N GLU A 364 1.09 11.47 -17.13
CA GLU A 364 0.29 11.87 -18.30
C GLU A 364 0.70 13.25 -18.84
N ASN A 365 1.01 14.18 -17.94
CA ASN A 365 1.33 15.55 -18.34
C ASN A 365 2.44 16.18 -17.48
N PRO A 366 3.70 15.72 -17.63
CA PRO A 366 4.83 16.21 -16.84
C PRO A 366 5.09 17.72 -17.05
N ASP A 367 4.78 18.26 -18.23
CA ASP A 367 4.93 19.69 -18.55
C ASP A 367 4.09 20.58 -17.66
N ARG A 368 2.85 20.16 -17.36
CA ARG A 368 1.96 20.87 -16.43
C ARG A 368 2.57 21.05 -15.04
N PHE A 369 3.42 20.13 -14.63
CA PHE A 369 4.08 20.13 -13.33
C PHE A 369 5.52 20.66 -13.38
N ASN A 370 5.93 21.24 -14.53
CA ASN A 370 7.28 21.73 -14.76
C ASN A 370 8.37 20.70 -14.43
N CYS A 371 8.14 19.44 -14.81
CA CYS A 371 9.09 18.35 -14.59
C CYS A 371 9.37 17.54 -15.84
N GLU A 372 10.39 16.69 -15.77
CA GLU A 372 10.78 15.71 -16.78
C GLU A 372 10.81 14.33 -16.13
N ILE A 373 10.19 13.33 -16.77
CA ILE A 373 10.35 11.93 -16.40
C ILE A 373 11.64 11.44 -17.03
N VAL A 374 12.61 11.10 -16.19
CA VAL A 374 13.96 10.69 -16.60
C VAL A 374 13.96 9.23 -17.04
N GLU A 375 13.18 8.39 -16.38
CA GLU A 375 13.06 6.97 -16.68
C GLU A 375 11.59 6.60 -16.85
N ARG A 376 11.26 5.96 -17.96
CA ARG A 376 9.91 5.45 -18.24
C ARG A 376 9.83 3.92 -18.24
N ASP A 377 10.95 3.24 -18.12
CA ASP A 377 10.96 1.79 -17.93
C ASP A 377 10.54 1.46 -16.49
N ILE A 378 9.27 1.15 -16.32
CA ILE A 378 8.67 0.83 -15.01
C ILE A 378 9.27 -0.41 -14.36
N SER A 379 9.93 -1.27 -15.12
CA SER A 379 10.63 -2.45 -14.58
C SER A 379 11.80 -2.09 -13.67
N ARG A 380 12.28 -0.85 -13.75
CA ARG A 380 13.38 -0.31 -12.94
C ARG A 380 12.91 0.44 -11.69
N TYR A 381 11.60 0.63 -11.50
CA TYR A 381 11.08 1.51 -10.45
C TYR A 381 11.26 0.98 -9.02
N TRP A 382 11.49 -0.33 -8.86
CA TRP A 382 11.80 -0.91 -7.54
C TRP A 382 13.16 -0.46 -6.99
N ILE A 383 14.11 -0.05 -7.86
CA ILE A 383 15.49 0.31 -7.48
C ILE A 383 15.54 1.57 -6.61
N VAL A 384 14.65 2.54 -6.84
CA VAL A 384 14.71 3.84 -6.16
C VAL A 384 14.38 3.84 -4.68
N ASN A 385 13.69 2.80 -4.19
CA ASN A 385 13.36 2.67 -2.77
C ASN A 385 14.51 2.07 -1.95
N HIS A 386 15.56 1.60 -2.61
CA HIS A 386 16.79 1.25 -1.92
C HIS A 386 17.55 2.54 -1.57
N GLU A 387 17.86 2.74 -0.30
CA GLU A 387 18.53 3.92 0.26
C GLU A 387 19.87 4.25 -0.41
N ILE A 388 20.51 3.25 -0.99
CA ILE A 388 21.82 3.34 -1.65
C ILE A 388 21.68 3.82 -3.11
N SER A 389 20.46 3.84 -3.67
CA SER A 389 20.26 4.23 -5.07
C SER A 389 20.31 5.75 -5.23
N ASP A 390 21.22 6.21 -6.09
CA ASP A 390 21.27 7.60 -6.56
C ASP A 390 20.27 7.89 -7.70
N ASP A 391 19.44 6.91 -8.06
CA ASP A 391 18.52 7.04 -9.18
C ASP A 391 17.46 8.12 -8.93
N ILE A 392 17.28 8.92 -9.97
CA ILE A 392 16.29 9.98 -10.04
C ILE A 392 15.37 9.66 -11.22
N LEU A 393 14.10 9.38 -10.94
CA LEU A 393 13.12 9.06 -11.98
C LEU A 393 12.37 10.29 -12.49
N VAL A 394 12.28 11.33 -11.67
CA VAL A 394 11.64 12.62 -12.00
C VAL A 394 12.57 13.75 -11.57
N LYS A 395 12.69 14.76 -12.40
CA LYS A 395 13.41 15.99 -12.06
C LYS A 395 12.62 17.23 -12.44
N THR A 396 12.82 18.31 -11.73
CA THR A 396 12.33 19.64 -12.11
C THR A 396 13.03 20.12 -13.37
N LYS A 397 12.30 20.71 -14.32
CA LYS A 397 12.90 21.33 -15.52
C LYS A 397 13.94 22.36 -15.13
N GLY A 398 15.08 22.35 -15.83
CA GLY A 398 16.21 23.24 -15.54
C GLY A 398 17.14 22.75 -14.41
N VAL A 399 16.75 21.73 -13.63
CA VAL A 399 17.63 21.11 -12.62
C VAL A 399 18.30 19.88 -13.23
N SER A 400 19.64 19.79 -13.12
CA SER A 400 20.37 18.63 -13.66
C SER A 400 20.19 17.39 -12.78
N ILE A 401 20.27 16.19 -13.37
CA ILE A 401 20.24 14.91 -12.64
C ILE A 401 21.31 14.88 -11.54
N LYS A 402 22.55 15.33 -11.86
CA LYS A 402 23.63 15.39 -10.86
C LYS A 402 23.30 16.30 -9.67
N ALA A 403 22.60 17.42 -9.90
CA ALA A 403 22.14 18.29 -8.81
C ALA A 403 21.11 17.58 -7.95
N MET A 404 20.11 16.92 -8.55
CA MET A 404 19.10 16.15 -7.81
C MET A 404 19.74 15.00 -7.00
N GLN A 405 20.68 14.27 -7.58
CA GLN A 405 21.42 13.22 -6.87
C GLN A 405 22.19 13.75 -5.67
N ARG A 406 22.83 14.93 -5.79
CA ARG A 406 23.51 15.59 -4.67
C ARG A 406 22.51 15.95 -3.57
N LEU A 407 21.37 16.54 -3.92
CA LEU A 407 20.32 16.92 -2.97
C LEU A 407 19.73 15.70 -2.28
N LYS A 408 19.54 14.57 -3.00
CA LYS A 408 19.08 13.31 -2.43
C LYS A 408 20.04 12.79 -1.36
N ARG A 409 21.33 12.70 -1.69
CA ARG A 409 22.38 12.27 -0.73
C ARG A 409 22.43 13.20 0.48
N ASP A 410 22.33 14.51 0.26
CA ASP A 410 22.32 15.51 1.32
C ASP A 410 21.09 15.38 2.24
N MET A 411 19.94 15.03 1.70
CA MET A 411 18.73 14.76 2.50
C MET A 411 18.87 13.47 3.32
N TYR A 412 19.40 12.38 2.74
CA TYR A 412 19.66 11.16 3.50
C TYR A 412 20.70 11.36 4.61
N LYS A 413 21.79 12.05 4.30
CA LYS A 413 22.80 12.40 5.33
C LYS A 413 22.18 13.18 6.48
N PHE A 414 21.37 14.18 6.19
CA PHE A 414 20.63 14.95 7.19
C PHE A 414 19.73 14.03 8.04
N MET A 415 18.99 13.11 7.45
CA MET A 415 18.13 12.19 8.20
C MET A 415 18.94 11.30 9.15
N VAL A 416 20.10 10.81 8.72
CA VAL A 416 21.02 10.03 9.56
C VAL A 416 21.56 10.86 10.73
N GLU A 417 22.02 12.08 10.46
CA GLU A 417 22.55 13.01 11.46
C GLU A 417 21.49 13.39 12.50
N GLU A 418 20.23 13.50 12.08
CA GLU A 418 19.10 13.82 12.96
C GLU A 418 18.51 12.61 13.68
N GLY A 419 19.05 11.40 13.44
CA GLY A 419 18.65 10.18 14.14
C GLY A 419 17.42 9.48 13.56
N TYR A 420 17.02 9.79 12.32
CA TYR A 420 15.87 9.17 11.64
C TYR A 420 16.22 7.95 10.80
N SER A 421 17.50 7.53 10.75
CA SER A 421 17.87 6.29 10.07
C SER A 421 17.38 5.07 10.83
N ARG A 422 16.88 4.06 10.13
CA ARG A 422 16.61 2.78 10.76
C ARG A 422 17.92 2.07 11.10
N PRO A 423 18.03 1.45 12.29
CA PRO A 423 19.24 0.71 12.67
C PRO A 423 19.62 -0.44 11.73
N GLU A 424 18.62 -1.07 11.10
CA GLU A 424 18.79 -2.17 10.15
C GLU A 424 19.39 -1.75 8.80
N TRP A 425 19.55 -0.48 8.53
CA TRP A 425 20.07 0.09 7.28
C TRP A 425 21.55 0.44 7.37
N LYS A 426 22.21 0.03 8.43
CA LYS A 426 23.64 0.26 8.67
C LYS A 426 24.56 -0.88 8.21
N ASN A 427 24.05 -1.88 7.49
CA ASN A 427 24.86 -3.01 7.00
C ASN A 427 24.83 -3.10 5.47
#